data_c0a04e2b9d33ec54e5398b76c265d6ce
#
_entry.id   c0a04e2b9d33ec54e5398b76c265d6ce
#
_cell.length_a   1.000
_cell.length_b   1.000
_cell.length_c   1.000
_cell.angle_alpha   90.00
_cell.angle_beta   90.00
_cell.angle_gamma   90.00
#
_symmetry.space_group_name_H-M   'P 1'
#
loop_
_entity.id
_entity.type
_entity.pdbx_description
1 polymer ?
#
loop_
_entity_poly.entity_id
_entity_poly.type
_entity_poly.pdbx_seq_one_letter_code
_entity_poly.pdbx_strand_id
1 'polypeptide(L)'
;IKSSDAVTTVEACRLFAAKTDCPLHLGVTEAGTERMGIIKSAAALGALLCDGIGDTIRISLTADPVREVEAAHDLLAALGLEQNRIQFVSCPTCGRCRVDLFRIAQEAEQALRDVPKKGKVAIMGCAVNGPGEAADADLGIAGGDGEFLLFAKGKPLYKVSPEKATESLLKEIEKL
;
A
#
# COMPACT_ATOMS: atom_id res chain seq x y z
N ILE A 1 -24.56 -5.24 4.88
CA ILE A 1 -25.24 -4.58 3.76
C ILE A 1 -24.32 -4.61 2.57
N LYS A 2 -24.79 -5.05 1.41
CA LYS A 2 -23.97 -5.22 0.21
C LYS A 2 -24.81 -4.96 -1.04
N SER A 3 -24.20 -4.35 -2.05
CA SER A 3 -24.73 -4.16 -3.40
C SER A 3 -23.66 -4.49 -4.43
N SER A 4 -24.01 -4.70 -5.67
CA SER A 4 -23.06 -4.77 -6.81
C SER A 4 -22.62 -3.39 -7.29
N ASP A 5 -23.28 -2.33 -6.82
CA ASP A 5 -22.94 -0.93 -7.05
C ASP A 5 -22.20 -0.35 -5.85
N ALA A 6 -21.06 0.26 -6.10
CA ALA A 6 -20.17 0.82 -5.07
C ALA A 6 -20.80 2.00 -4.34
N VAL A 7 -21.46 2.91 -5.08
CA VAL A 7 -22.08 4.11 -4.52
C VAL A 7 -23.25 3.74 -3.62
N THR A 8 -24.14 2.88 -4.10
CA THR A 8 -25.27 2.34 -3.33
C THR A 8 -24.78 1.64 -2.05
N THR A 9 -23.68 0.89 -2.11
CA THR A 9 -23.10 0.23 -0.93
C THR A 9 -22.67 1.26 0.11
N VAL A 10 -21.97 2.31 -0.31
CA VAL A 10 -21.49 3.38 0.58
C VAL A 10 -22.65 4.11 1.23
N GLU A 11 -23.63 4.55 0.43
CA GLU A 11 -24.79 5.30 0.92
C GLU A 11 -25.63 4.45 1.91
N ALA A 12 -25.91 3.21 1.58
CA ALA A 12 -26.67 2.31 2.45
C ALA A 12 -25.96 2.04 3.78
N CYS A 13 -24.64 1.81 3.75
CA CYS A 13 -23.86 1.58 4.97
C CYS A 13 -23.79 2.84 5.85
N ARG A 14 -23.60 4.02 5.26
CA ARG A 14 -23.62 5.31 5.99
C ARG A 14 -24.98 5.55 6.66
N LEU A 15 -26.08 5.35 5.92
CA LEU A 15 -27.43 5.49 6.45
C LEU A 15 -27.72 4.51 7.60
N PHE A 16 -27.21 3.29 7.50
CA PHE A 16 -27.41 2.29 8.53
C PHE A 16 -26.56 2.59 9.77
N ALA A 17 -25.27 2.92 9.60
CA ALA A 17 -24.37 3.27 10.69
C ALA A 17 -24.87 4.47 11.49
N ALA A 18 -25.51 5.45 10.84
CA ALA A 18 -26.13 6.59 11.52
C ALA A 18 -27.34 6.25 12.40
N LYS A 19 -27.88 5.02 12.30
CA LYS A 19 -29.10 4.60 13.00
C LYS A 19 -28.90 3.50 14.03
N THR A 20 -27.74 2.84 14.04
CA THR A 20 -27.48 1.68 14.90
C THR A 20 -25.99 1.45 15.09
N ASP A 21 -25.64 0.92 16.26
CA ASP A 21 -24.28 0.50 16.61
C ASP A 21 -24.03 -1.00 16.26
N CYS A 22 -24.90 -1.62 15.47
CA CYS A 22 -24.68 -3.00 15.04
C CYS A 22 -23.43 -3.13 14.18
N PRO A 23 -22.55 -4.12 14.45
CA PRO A 23 -21.37 -4.36 13.64
C PRO A 23 -21.69 -4.55 12.16
N LEU A 24 -20.90 -3.90 11.29
CA LEU A 24 -21.08 -3.94 9.85
C LEU A 24 -20.02 -4.79 9.18
N HIS A 25 -20.47 -5.80 8.43
CA HIS A 25 -19.64 -6.54 7.50
C HIS A 25 -19.76 -5.93 6.11
N LEU A 26 -18.71 -5.25 5.67
CA LEU A 26 -18.68 -4.52 4.40
C LEU A 26 -18.30 -5.42 3.22
N GLY A 27 -18.82 -5.13 2.04
CA GLY A 27 -18.42 -5.77 0.80
C GLY A 27 -19.23 -5.30 -0.39
N VAL A 28 -18.60 -5.31 -1.57
CA VAL A 28 -19.31 -5.18 -2.85
C VAL A 28 -19.52 -6.59 -3.38
N THR A 29 -20.74 -6.95 -3.70
CA THR A 29 -21.07 -8.25 -4.29
C THR A 29 -20.96 -8.17 -5.82
N GLU A 30 -20.61 -9.28 -6.48
CA GLU A 30 -20.48 -9.32 -7.94
C GLU A 30 -19.55 -8.21 -8.47
N ALA A 31 -18.44 -7.97 -7.78
CA ALA A 31 -17.57 -6.85 -8.09
C ALA A 31 -16.90 -6.98 -9.48
N GLY A 32 -16.72 -8.20 -9.97
CA GLY A 32 -16.19 -8.50 -11.30
C GLY A 32 -14.85 -9.22 -11.29
N THR A 33 -14.15 -9.15 -12.42
CA THR A 33 -12.81 -9.72 -12.55
C THR A 33 -11.82 -9.05 -11.59
N GLU A 34 -10.68 -9.67 -11.35
CA GLU A 34 -9.68 -9.23 -10.36
C GLU A 34 -9.43 -7.71 -10.43
N ARG A 35 -9.05 -7.18 -11.59
CA ARG A 35 -8.76 -5.75 -11.74
C ARG A 35 -9.93 -4.84 -11.36
N MET A 36 -11.09 -5.06 -11.96
CA MET A 36 -12.26 -4.18 -11.73
C MET A 36 -12.90 -4.44 -10.38
N GLY A 37 -12.88 -5.68 -9.91
CA GLY A 37 -13.38 -6.04 -8.60
C GLY A 37 -12.58 -5.41 -7.47
N ILE A 38 -11.25 -5.37 -7.58
CA ILE A 38 -10.38 -4.65 -6.63
C ILE A 38 -10.69 -3.15 -6.65
N ILE A 39 -10.78 -2.53 -7.83
CA ILE A 39 -11.08 -1.09 -7.93
C ILE A 39 -12.43 -0.74 -7.30
N LYS A 40 -13.49 -1.49 -7.61
CA LYS A 40 -14.83 -1.27 -7.02
C LYS A 40 -14.82 -1.46 -5.51
N SER A 41 -14.20 -2.53 -5.04
CA SER A 41 -14.10 -2.83 -3.61
C SER A 41 -13.29 -1.77 -2.89
N ALA A 42 -12.14 -1.38 -3.41
CA ALA A 42 -11.30 -0.33 -2.82
C ALA A 42 -12.03 1.02 -2.75
N ALA A 43 -12.80 1.39 -3.80
CA ALA A 43 -13.57 2.63 -3.80
C ALA A 43 -14.67 2.63 -2.73
N ALA A 44 -15.47 1.56 -2.63
CA ALA A 44 -16.57 1.49 -1.69
C ALA A 44 -16.10 1.27 -0.24
N LEU A 45 -15.26 0.25 -0.02
CA LEU A 45 -14.79 -0.09 1.31
C LEU A 45 -13.83 0.98 1.85
N GLY A 46 -12.97 1.53 0.98
CA GLY A 46 -12.06 2.61 1.35
C GLY A 46 -12.80 3.86 1.85
N ALA A 47 -13.87 4.27 1.16
CA ALA A 47 -14.70 5.39 1.60
C ALA A 47 -15.32 5.15 2.98
N LEU A 48 -15.86 3.95 3.22
CA LEU A 48 -16.47 3.60 4.51
C LEU A 48 -15.45 3.46 5.63
N LEU A 49 -14.32 2.81 5.38
CA LEU A 49 -13.26 2.64 6.36
C LEU A 49 -12.61 3.97 6.76
N CYS A 50 -12.48 4.92 5.83
CA CYS A 50 -12.04 6.29 6.14
C CYS A 50 -13.02 7.05 7.03
N ASP A 51 -14.32 6.74 6.93
CA ASP A 51 -15.37 7.29 7.81
C ASP A 51 -15.43 6.56 9.17
N GLY A 52 -14.59 5.56 9.41
CA GLY A 52 -14.64 4.69 10.60
C GLY A 52 -15.82 3.71 10.62
N ILE A 53 -16.41 3.43 9.45
CA ILE A 53 -17.54 2.51 9.30
C ILE A 53 -17.03 1.14 8.82
N GLY A 54 -17.37 0.08 9.57
CA GLY A 54 -17.08 -1.31 9.22
C GLY A 54 -16.19 -2.02 10.22
N ASP A 55 -16.59 -3.23 10.58
CA ASP A 55 -15.91 -4.07 11.57
C ASP A 55 -15.18 -5.24 10.91
N THR A 56 -15.71 -5.70 9.80
CA THR A 56 -15.10 -6.73 8.95
C THR A 56 -15.34 -6.42 7.49
N ILE A 57 -14.48 -6.92 6.61
CA ILE A 57 -14.59 -6.70 5.16
C ILE A 57 -14.60 -8.02 4.39
N ARG A 58 -15.16 -7.98 3.19
CA ARG A 58 -15.07 -9.03 2.18
C ARG A 58 -14.82 -8.41 0.82
N ILE A 59 -13.80 -8.88 0.13
CA ILE A 59 -13.61 -8.66 -1.30
C ILE A 59 -14.14 -9.87 -2.05
N SER A 60 -14.82 -9.65 -3.18
CA SER A 60 -15.38 -10.73 -4.01
C SER A 60 -14.91 -10.54 -5.44
N LEU A 61 -14.16 -11.51 -5.94
CA LEU A 61 -13.54 -11.47 -7.26
C LEU A 61 -13.92 -12.70 -8.08
N THR A 62 -13.99 -12.55 -9.39
CA THR A 62 -13.97 -13.69 -10.31
C THR A 62 -12.49 -14.08 -10.52
N ALA A 63 -11.87 -14.65 -9.47
CA ALA A 63 -10.46 -15.05 -9.40
C ALA A 63 -10.26 -16.11 -8.31
N ASP A 64 -9.01 -16.56 -8.11
CA ASP A 64 -8.66 -17.42 -6.99
C ASP A 64 -9.00 -16.75 -5.64
N PRO A 65 -9.65 -17.45 -4.69
CA PRO A 65 -10.02 -16.88 -3.39
C PRO A 65 -8.85 -16.30 -2.60
N VAL A 66 -7.63 -16.80 -2.78
CA VAL A 66 -6.43 -16.24 -2.14
C VAL A 66 -6.21 -14.77 -2.55
N ARG A 67 -6.52 -14.44 -3.81
CA ARG A 67 -6.42 -13.05 -4.32
C ARG A 67 -7.39 -12.10 -3.62
N GLU A 68 -8.54 -12.57 -3.17
CA GLU A 68 -9.50 -11.77 -2.38
C GLU A 68 -8.91 -11.37 -1.03
N VAL A 69 -8.22 -12.31 -0.36
CA VAL A 69 -7.57 -12.08 0.92
C VAL A 69 -6.38 -11.11 0.76
N GLU A 70 -5.54 -11.34 -0.26
CA GLU A 70 -4.41 -10.44 -0.56
C GLU A 70 -4.90 -9.01 -0.82
N ALA A 71 -5.91 -8.83 -1.67
CA ALA A 71 -6.48 -7.52 -1.96
C ALA A 71 -7.12 -6.84 -0.73
N ALA A 72 -7.69 -7.63 0.20
CA ALA A 72 -8.20 -7.10 1.45
C ALA A 72 -7.07 -6.56 2.34
N HIS A 73 -5.98 -7.30 2.49
CA HIS A 73 -4.80 -6.86 3.21
C HIS A 73 -4.15 -5.63 2.55
N ASP A 74 -4.04 -5.62 1.22
CA ASP A 74 -3.49 -4.48 0.48
C ASP A 74 -4.31 -3.21 0.70
N LEU A 75 -5.65 -3.32 0.69
CA LEU A 75 -6.55 -2.21 1.00
C LEU A 75 -6.35 -1.69 2.43
N LEU A 76 -6.33 -2.58 3.41
CA LEU A 76 -6.14 -2.20 4.82
C LEU A 76 -4.77 -1.58 5.06
N ALA A 77 -3.72 -2.11 4.42
CA ALA A 77 -2.37 -1.54 4.47
C ALA A 77 -2.31 -0.14 3.85
N ALA A 78 -2.95 0.05 2.68
CA ALA A 78 -3.02 1.36 2.02
C ALA A 78 -3.72 2.43 2.87
N LEU A 79 -4.65 2.03 3.74
CA LEU A 79 -5.36 2.90 4.68
C LEU A 79 -4.65 3.03 6.04
N GLY A 80 -3.53 2.32 6.26
CA GLY A 80 -2.83 2.30 7.55
C GLY A 80 -3.57 1.54 8.66
N LEU A 81 -4.55 0.73 8.31
CA LEU A 81 -5.36 -0.08 9.23
C LEU A 81 -4.74 -1.47 9.51
N GLU A 82 -3.82 -1.92 8.66
CA GLU A 82 -3.08 -3.16 8.85
C GLU A 82 -1.85 -2.94 9.75
N GLN A 83 -1.73 -3.73 10.82
CA GLN A 83 -0.66 -3.54 11.81
C GLN A 83 0.63 -4.31 11.47
N ASN A 84 0.53 -5.34 10.65
CA ASN A 84 1.64 -6.25 10.34
C ASN A 84 2.04 -6.18 8.85
N ARG A 85 1.91 -5.02 8.25
CA ARG A 85 2.26 -4.81 6.85
C ARG A 85 2.97 -3.49 6.64
N ILE A 86 3.93 -3.49 5.72
CA ILE A 86 4.65 -2.29 5.33
C ILE A 86 3.82 -1.50 4.32
N GLN A 87 3.62 -0.22 4.59
CA GLN A 87 3.12 0.72 3.60
C GLN A 87 4.21 1.01 2.59
N PHE A 88 3.92 0.77 1.33
CA PHE A 88 4.83 1.02 0.23
C PHE A 88 4.50 2.34 -0.48
N VAL A 89 5.52 3.17 -0.68
CA VAL A 89 5.42 4.44 -1.40
C VAL A 89 6.50 4.51 -2.47
N SER A 90 6.13 4.85 -3.68
CA SER A 90 7.08 5.03 -4.78
C SER A 90 6.78 6.32 -5.55
N CYS A 91 7.81 7.04 -5.95
CA CYS A 91 7.61 8.23 -6.77
C CYS A 91 7.31 7.85 -8.24
N PRO A 92 6.50 8.66 -8.95
CA PRO A 92 6.14 8.40 -10.34
C PRO A 92 7.22 8.88 -11.29
N THR A 93 8.39 8.46 -11.28
CA THR A 93 9.51 8.89 -12.12
C THR A 93 9.40 10.33 -12.74
N CYS A 94 10.49 11.00 -12.94
CA CYS A 94 10.56 12.30 -13.63
C CYS A 94 11.91 12.43 -14.34
N GLY A 95 12.16 13.54 -15.03
CA GLY A 95 13.42 13.77 -15.72
C GLY A 95 14.69 13.75 -14.86
N ARG A 96 14.55 13.71 -13.53
CA ARG A 96 15.66 13.57 -12.56
C ARG A 96 15.98 12.13 -12.20
N CYS A 97 15.13 11.16 -12.58
CA CYS A 97 15.38 9.75 -12.31
C CYS A 97 16.59 9.25 -13.13
N ARG A 98 17.57 8.66 -12.46
CA ARG A 98 18.82 8.14 -13.07
C ARG A 98 18.97 6.62 -12.93
N VAL A 99 17.95 5.96 -12.44
CA VAL A 99 17.94 4.52 -12.13
C VAL A 99 16.74 3.85 -12.77
N ASP A 100 16.80 2.53 -12.93
CA ASP A 100 15.63 1.74 -13.32
C ASP A 100 14.68 1.59 -12.12
N LEU A 101 13.90 2.66 -11.87
CA LEU A 101 13.00 2.74 -10.73
C LEU A 101 11.85 1.73 -10.84
N PHE A 102 11.37 1.46 -12.05
CA PHE A 102 10.24 0.52 -12.24
C PHE A 102 10.62 -0.87 -11.76
N ARG A 103 11.78 -1.38 -12.17
CA ARG A 103 12.29 -2.67 -11.74
C ARG A 103 12.49 -2.73 -10.23
N ILE A 104 13.20 -1.76 -9.67
CA ILE A 104 13.51 -1.73 -8.23
C ILE A 104 12.24 -1.59 -7.37
N ALA A 105 11.27 -0.78 -7.81
CA ALA A 105 10.02 -0.63 -7.10
C ALA A 105 9.22 -1.94 -7.07
N GLN A 106 9.14 -2.66 -8.19
CA GLN A 106 8.47 -3.95 -8.27
C GLN A 106 9.16 -5.03 -7.42
N GLU A 107 10.50 -5.12 -7.49
CA GLU A 107 11.29 -6.04 -6.68
C GLU A 107 11.12 -5.76 -5.18
N ALA A 108 11.18 -4.49 -4.78
CA ALA A 108 11.00 -4.09 -3.39
C ALA A 108 9.57 -4.35 -2.90
N GLU A 109 8.54 -3.98 -3.66
CA GLU A 109 7.15 -4.23 -3.30
C GLU A 109 6.87 -5.73 -3.11
N GLN A 110 7.36 -6.57 -4.03
CA GLN A 110 7.23 -8.01 -3.91
C GLN A 110 7.96 -8.56 -2.68
N ALA A 111 9.19 -8.11 -2.42
CA ALA A 111 9.98 -8.56 -1.29
C ALA A 111 9.40 -8.11 0.07
N LEU A 112 8.70 -6.97 0.10
CA LEU A 112 8.11 -6.40 1.31
C LEU A 112 6.69 -6.91 1.62
N ARG A 113 6.03 -7.53 0.66
CA ARG A 113 4.63 -7.97 0.77
C ARG A 113 4.37 -8.84 2.00
N ASP A 114 5.25 -9.78 2.27
CA ASP A 114 5.09 -10.79 3.33
C ASP A 114 5.93 -10.49 4.58
N VAL A 115 6.51 -9.30 4.67
CA VAL A 115 7.28 -8.88 5.86
C VAL A 115 6.30 -8.49 6.97
N PRO A 116 6.24 -9.24 8.07
CA PRO A 116 5.26 -9.02 9.14
C PRO A 116 5.70 -7.90 10.08
N LYS A 117 5.91 -6.71 9.54
CA LYS A 117 6.30 -5.51 10.28
C LYS A 117 5.46 -4.32 9.89
N LYS A 118 5.20 -3.45 10.86
CA LYS A 118 4.60 -2.15 10.61
C LYS A 118 5.67 -1.15 10.25
N GLY A 119 5.43 -0.36 9.21
CA GLY A 119 6.32 0.72 8.82
C GLY A 119 5.95 1.28 7.45
N LYS A 120 6.57 2.39 7.10
CA LYS A 120 6.42 3.03 5.78
C LYS A 120 7.75 2.99 5.06
N VAL A 121 7.78 2.38 3.89
CA VAL A 121 8.98 2.26 3.05
C VAL A 121 8.79 3.03 1.76
N ALA A 122 9.80 3.82 1.38
CA ALA A 122 9.77 4.68 0.21
C ALA A 122 10.85 4.30 -0.82
N ILE A 123 10.45 4.18 -2.08
CA ILE A 123 11.34 3.95 -3.22
C ILE A 123 11.32 5.19 -4.12
N MET A 124 12.41 5.94 -4.11
CA MET A 124 12.49 7.25 -4.74
C MET A 124 13.49 7.27 -5.91
N GLY A 125 13.13 7.92 -7.00
CA GLY A 125 13.90 7.93 -8.25
C GLY A 125 15.11 8.89 -8.24
N CYS A 126 15.23 9.81 -7.28
CA CYS A 126 16.37 10.70 -7.18
C CYS A 126 16.77 10.99 -5.73
N ALA A 127 18.09 11.03 -5.48
CA ALA A 127 18.66 11.29 -4.16
C ALA A 127 18.54 12.77 -3.72
N VAL A 128 18.24 13.69 -4.66
CA VAL A 128 18.14 15.13 -4.34
C VAL A 128 16.86 15.44 -3.57
N ASN A 129 15.72 14.99 -4.10
CA ASN A 129 14.40 15.28 -3.50
C ASN A 129 13.85 14.09 -2.69
N GLY A 130 14.28 12.85 -3.04
CA GLY A 130 13.71 11.63 -2.49
C GLY A 130 13.65 11.60 -0.96
N PRO A 131 14.76 11.81 -0.24
CA PRO A 131 14.72 11.80 1.23
C PRO A 131 13.83 12.90 1.84
N GLY A 132 13.70 14.05 1.18
CA GLY A 132 12.84 15.15 1.62
C GLY A 132 11.35 14.88 1.36
N GLU A 133 11.04 14.40 0.15
CA GLU A 133 9.65 14.07 -0.25
C GLU A 133 9.10 12.85 0.51
N ALA A 134 9.98 11.97 1.00
CA ALA A 134 9.64 10.79 1.78
C ALA A 134 10.16 10.88 3.23
N ALA A 135 10.22 12.08 3.80
CA ALA A 135 10.75 12.30 5.15
C ALA A 135 9.92 11.62 6.25
N ASP A 136 8.67 11.34 5.99
CA ASP A 136 7.75 10.61 6.86
C ASP A 136 7.86 9.07 6.74
N ALA A 137 8.65 8.58 5.78
CA ALA A 137 8.95 7.15 5.67
C ALA A 137 9.95 6.71 6.75
N ASP A 138 9.70 5.56 7.36
CA ASP A 138 10.62 4.99 8.35
C ASP A 138 11.94 4.62 7.70
N LEU A 139 11.89 4.11 6.48
CA LEU A 139 13.05 3.72 5.69
C LEU A 139 12.80 3.96 4.19
N GLY A 140 13.85 4.17 3.42
CA GLY A 140 13.71 4.27 1.98
C GLY A 140 15.04 4.19 1.25
N ILE A 141 14.92 4.06 -0.08
CA ILE A 141 16.03 4.18 -1.01
C ILE A 141 15.73 5.27 -2.03
N ALA A 142 16.77 6.00 -2.43
CA ALA A 142 16.66 7.06 -3.42
C ALA A 142 17.76 6.91 -4.48
N GLY A 143 17.36 6.90 -5.76
CA GLY A 143 18.26 6.73 -6.90
C GLY A 143 19.24 7.88 -7.01
N GLY A 144 20.52 7.56 -7.17
CA GLY A 144 21.61 8.48 -7.45
C GLY A 144 22.19 8.23 -8.84
N ASP A 145 23.44 8.65 -9.04
CA ASP A 145 24.17 8.43 -10.28
C ASP A 145 24.85 7.04 -10.22
N GLY A 146 24.15 6.03 -10.72
CA GLY A 146 24.61 4.64 -10.71
C GLY A 146 24.56 3.93 -9.35
N GLU A 147 23.98 4.53 -8.33
CA GLU A 147 23.89 3.99 -6.97
C GLU A 147 22.55 4.38 -6.31
N PHE A 148 22.21 3.74 -5.20
CA PHE A 148 21.10 4.13 -4.35
C PHE A 148 21.59 4.65 -3.00
N LEU A 149 20.94 5.69 -2.51
CA LEU A 149 21.11 6.20 -1.16
C LEU A 149 20.01 5.58 -0.27
N LEU A 150 20.38 4.81 0.74
CA LEU A 150 19.47 4.45 1.83
C LEU A 150 19.29 5.63 2.75
N PHE A 151 18.06 5.82 3.24
CA PHE A 151 17.73 6.85 4.20
C PHE A 151 16.67 6.34 5.20
N ALA A 152 16.68 6.91 6.39
CA ALA A 152 15.66 6.66 7.41
C ALA A 152 15.14 8.00 7.93
N LYS A 153 13.82 8.19 7.94
CA LYS A 153 13.16 9.42 8.39
C LYS A 153 13.78 10.67 7.79
N GLY A 154 14.00 10.63 6.47
CA GLY A 154 14.60 11.70 5.69
C GLY A 154 16.13 11.86 5.85
N LYS A 155 16.78 11.12 6.74
CA LYS A 155 18.22 11.23 6.98
C LYS A 155 19.02 10.18 6.19
N PRO A 156 20.05 10.57 5.42
CA PRO A 156 20.92 9.63 4.73
C PRO A 156 21.59 8.64 5.69
N LEU A 157 21.65 7.36 5.28
CA LEU A 157 22.38 6.32 5.98
C LEU A 157 23.70 5.99 5.25
N TYR A 158 23.58 5.31 4.12
CA TYR A 158 24.71 4.92 3.30
C TYR A 158 24.26 4.63 1.85
N LYS A 159 25.25 4.49 0.96
CA LYS A 159 25.02 4.21 -0.45
C LYS A 159 25.23 2.75 -0.77
N VAL A 160 24.50 2.25 -1.74
CA VAL A 160 24.59 0.85 -2.23
C VAL A 160 24.48 0.80 -3.75
N SER A 161 25.04 -0.25 -4.34
CA SER A 161 24.84 -0.53 -5.76
C SER A 161 23.40 -0.98 -6.06
N PRO A 162 22.91 -0.80 -7.30
CA PRO A 162 21.56 -1.20 -7.69
C PRO A 162 21.22 -2.67 -7.40
N GLU A 163 22.20 -3.57 -7.56
CA GLU A 163 22.04 -5.00 -7.33
C GLU A 163 21.82 -5.34 -5.86
N LYS A 164 22.29 -4.51 -4.94
CA LYS A 164 22.17 -4.69 -3.49
C LYS A 164 21.08 -3.85 -2.85
N ALA A 165 20.39 -3.03 -3.63
CA ALA A 165 19.43 -2.05 -3.10
C ALA A 165 18.30 -2.71 -2.30
N THR A 166 17.62 -3.70 -2.88
CA THR A 166 16.52 -4.44 -2.23
C THR A 166 17.02 -5.27 -1.03
N GLU A 167 18.14 -5.97 -1.16
CA GLU A 167 18.72 -6.74 -0.06
C GLU A 167 19.09 -5.85 1.14
N SER A 168 19.72 -4.70 0.86
CA SER A 168 20.10 -3.76 1.92
C SER A 168 18.88 -3.12 2.58
N LEU A 169 17.83 -2.83 1.80
CA LEU A 169 16.55 -2.34 2.32
C LEU A 169 15.94 -3.35 3.29
N LEU A 170 15.87 -4.64 2.91
CA LEU A 170 15.35 -5.70 3.78
C LEU A 170 16.14 -5.84 5.08
N LYS A 171 17.47 -5.78 5.03
CA LYS A 171 18.32 -5.81 6.23
C LYS A 171 18.07 -4.66 7.20
N GLU A 172 17.80 -3.46 6.67
CA GLU A 172 17.46 -2.31 7.53
C GLU A 172 16.04 -2.43 8.11
N ILE A 173 15.10 -3.02 7.37
CA ILE A 173 13.75 -3.28 7.84
C ILE A 173 13.75 -4.26 9.02
N GLU A 174 14.67 -5.23 9.06
CA GLU A 174 14.80 -6.14 10.21
C GLU A 174 15.09 -5.40 11.52
N LYS A 175 15.62 -4.18 11.46
CA LYS A 175 15.96 -3.35 12.63
C LYS A 175 14.80 -2.44 13.09
N LEU A 176 13.73 -2.30 12.26
CA LEU A 176 12.50 -1.61 12.66
C LEU A 176 11.68 -2.46 13.65
#